data_b0dec2dee4f6a85f05a921941077e917
#
_entry.id   b0dec2dee4f6a85f05a921941077e917
#
_cell.length_a   1.000
_cell.length_b   1.000
_cell.length_c   1.000
_cell.angle_alpha   90.00
_cell.angle_beta   90.00
_cell.angle_gamma   90.00
#
_symmetry.space_group_name_H-M   'P 1'
#
loop_
_entity.id
_entity.type
_entity.pdbx_description
1 polymer ?
#
loop_
_entity_poly.entity_id
_entity_poly.type
_entity_poly.pdbx_seq_one_letter_code
_entity_poly.pdbx_strand_id
1 'polypeptide(L)'
;MPVDIRLTYEDFCCLPNDGKRYEIIDGELFVTPSPRSLHQIVIANLHLELGRFVKDREMGRVLVAPLDVVLSRFDIVEPDLLFVSKSRSSTVTETNVQGAPDLVVEVLARTTAEIDRTTKLKLYARNGVQEYWIIDPYGPSAEIYRRQERGFEPVKTLGARDSLTSPLFPGFSLPLMDLVE
;
A
#
# COMPACT_ATOMS: atom_id res chain seq x y z
N MET A 1 -17.38 5.10 32.54
CA MET A 1 -17.10 5.42 31.15
C MET A 1 -16.35 4.24 30.54
N PRO A 2 -16.69 3.72 29.39
CA PRO A 2 -15.87 2.69 28.74
C PRO A 2 -14.49 3.29 28.49
N VAL A 3 -13.46 2.60 28.91
CA VAL A 3 -12.07 2.94 28.58
C VAL A 3 -11.91 2.55 27.12
N ASP A 4 -11.70 3.54 26.24
CA ASP A 4 -11.38 3.32 24.84
C ASP A 4 -9.93 2.82 24.76
N ILE A 5 -9.78 1.50 24.76
CA ILE A 5 -8.45 0.85 24.72
C ILE A 5 -7.99 0.89 23.26
N ARG A 6 -7.00 1.75 23.00
CA ARG A 6 -6.35 1.82 21.69
C ARG A 6 -5.07 0.99 21.72
N LEU A 7 -4.96 0.04 20.81
CA LEU A 7 -3.75 -0.76 20.63
C LEU A 7 -2.61 0.08 20.05
N THR A 8 -1.40 -0.24 20.48
CA THR A 8 -0.18 0.48 20.12
C THR A 8 0.77 -0.41 19.33
N TYR A 9 1.88 0.17 18.83
CA TYR A 9 2.96 -0.61 18.22
C TYR A 9 3.57 -1.64 19.18
N GLU A 10 3.66 -1.30 20.47
CA GLU A 10 4.14 -2.22 21.48
C GLU A 10 3.21 -3.43 21.65
N ASP A 11 1.89 -3.22 21.57
CA ASP A 11 0.90 -4.30 21.58
C ASP A 11 0.98 -5.14 20.29
N PHE A 12 1.19 -4.48 19.14
CA PHE A 12 1.38 -5.16 17.85
C PHE A 12 2.55 -6.14 17.90
N CYS A 13 3.68 -5.75 18.49
CA CYS A 13 4.86 -6.61 18.64
C CYS A 13 4.61 -7.84 19.53
N CYS A 14 3.54 -7.84 20.32
CA CYS A 14 3.13 -8.96 21.16
C CYS A 14 2.11 -9.90 20.48
N LEU A 15 1.63 -9.57 19.27
CA LEU A 15 0.68 -10.43 18.55
C LEU A 15 1.33 -11.76 18.14
N PRO A 16 0.53 -12.84 18.04
CA PRO A 16 1.06 -14.15 17.72
C PRO A 16 1.56 -14.21 16.26
N ASN A 17 2.66 -14.88 16.03
CA ASN A 17 3.12 -15.23 14.68
C ASN A 17 2.44 -16.54 14.24
N ASP A 18 1.16 -16.45 13.89
CA ASP A 18 0.31 -17.58 13.51
C ASP A 18 0.02 -17.66 11.99
N GLY A 19 0.77 -16.88 11.20
CA GLY A 19 0.65 -16.83 9.74
C GLY A 19 -0.47 -15.93 9.23
N LYS A 20 -1.17 -15.21 10.12
CA LYS A 20 -2.14 -14.17 9.73
C LYS A 20 -1.44 -12.82 9.58
N ARG A 21 -2.03 -11.96 8.76
CA ARG A 21 -1.64 -10.54 8.66
C ARG A 21 -2.46 -9.73 9.66
N TYR A 22 -1.76 -9.02 10.52
CA TYR A 22 -2.36 -8.13 11.51
C TYR A 22 -2.03 -6.69 11.14
N GLU A 23 -3.02 -5.82 11.24
CA GLU A 23 -2.86 -4.38 11.06
C GLU A 23 -3.51 -3.67 12.24
N ILE A 24 -2.96 -2.53 12.67
CA ILE A 24 -3.58 -1.64 13.63
C ILE A 24 -3.82 -0.31 12.94
N ILE A 25 -5.07 0.15 12.92
CA ILE A 25 -5.47 1.43 12.35
C ILE A 25 -6.30 2.19 13.39
N ASP A 26 -5.88 3.39 13.74
CA ASP A 26 -6.47 4.19 14.84
C ASP A 26 -6.53 3.45 16.19
N GLY A 27 -5.65 2.47 16.40
CA GLY A 27 -5.62 1.62 17.58
C GLY A 27 -6.60 0.46 17.55
N GLU A 28 -7.30 0.23 16.44
CA GLU A 28 -8.18 -0.93 16.22
C GLU A 28 -7.44 -2.05 15.46
N LEU A 29 -7.64 -3.29 15.88
CA LEU A 29 -7.02 -4.46 15.28
C LEU A 29 -7.82 -4.96 14.07
N PHE A 30 -7.14 -5.09 12.94
CA PHE A 30 -7.64 -5.73 11.72
C PHE A 30 -6.85 -7.00 11.44
N VAL A 31 -7.56 -8.04 11.01
CA VAL A 31 -6.95 -9.33 10.61
C VAL A 31 -7.30 -9.58 9.16
N THR A 32 -6.29 -9.65 8.33
CA THR A 32 -6.46 -9.85 6.88
C THR A 32 -6.32 -11.33 6.54
N PRO A 33 -7.27 -11.92 5.81
CA PRO A 33 -7.15 -13.31 5.36
C PRO A 33 -6.04 -13.47 4.32
N SER A 34 -5.57 -14.70 4.14
CA SER A 34 -4.59 -15.02 3.10
C SER A 34 -5.08 -14.62 1.71
N PRO A 35 -4.22 -14.02 0.88
CA PRO A 35 -4.59 -13.56 -0.45
C PRO A 35 -4.86 -14.73 -1.41
N ARG A 36 -5.68 -14.49 -2.43
CA ARG A 36 -5.93 -15.43 -3.53
C ARG A 36 -4.82 -15.33 -4.59
N SER A 37 -4.71 -16.36 -5.45
CA SER A 37 -3.68 -16.43 -6.49
C SER A 37 -3.67 -15.22 -7.44
N LEU A 38 -4.83 -14.75 -7.91
CA LEU A 38 -4.90 -13.59 -8.80
C LEU A 38 -4.38 -12.30 -8.12
N HIS A 39 -4.66 -12.12 -6.85
CA HIS A 39 -4.09 -11.00 -6.07
C HIS A 39 -2.56 -11.08 -6.04
N GLN A 40 -1.99 -12.27 -5.83
CA GLN A 40 -0.54 -12.49 -5.84
C GLN A 40 0.08 -12.27 -7.22
N ILE A 41 -0.60 -12.70 -8.30
CA ILE A 41 -0.16 -12.47 -9.69
C ILE A 41 -0.02 -10.97 -9.95
N VAL A 42 -1.05 -10.18 -9.60
CA VAL A 42 -1.03 -8.72 -9.78
C VAL A 42 0.14 -8.08 -9.03
N ILE A 43 0.37 -8.46 -7.77
CA ILE A 43 1.49 -7.93 -6.99
C ILE A 43 2.83 -8.32 -7.63
N ALA A 44 2.98 -9.57 -8.05
CA ALA A 44 4.21 -10.06 -8.66
C ALA A 44 4.53 -9.32 -9.97
N ASN A 45 3.55 -9.16 -10.85
CA ASN A 45 3.71 -8.46 -12.13
C ASN A 45 4.01 -6.97 -11.91
N LEU A 46 3.28 -6.30 -11.01
CA LEU A 46 3.54 -4.90 -10.68
C LEU A 46 4.94 -4.73 -10.05
N HIS A 47 5.33 -5.63 -9.15
CA HIS A 47 6.65 -5.57 -8.53
C HIS A 47 7.77 -5.79 -9.55
N LEU A 48 7.58 -6.71 -10.50
CA LEU A 48 8.56 -6.97 -11.56
C LEU A 48 8.77 -5.71 -12.42
N GLU A 49 7.70 -5.12 -12.93
CA GLU A 49 7.78 -3.99 -13.86
C GLU A 49 8.19 -2.68 -13.17
N LEU A 50 7.52 -2.31 -12.09
CA LEU A 50 7.83 -1.10 -11.33
C LEU A 50 9.18 -1.23 -10.61
N GLY A 51 9.46 -2.39 -10.03
CA GLY A 51 10.71 -2.65 -9.32
C GLY A 51 11.92 -2.57 -10.23
N ARG A 52 11.82 -3.15 -11.44
CA ARG A 52 12.85 -3.03 -12.48
C ARG A 52 13.06 -1.57 -12.90
N PHE A 53 11.96 -0.85 -13.21
CA PHE A 53 12.01 0.56 -13.61
C PHE A 53 12.71 1.43 -12.56
N VAL A 54 12.33 1.27 -11.29
CA VAL A 54 12.89 2.01 -10.15
C VAL A 54 14.36 1.68 -9.92
N LYS A 55 14.71 0.39 -10.01
CA LYS A 55 16.09 -0.10 -9.82
C LYS A 55 17.04 0.41 -10.91
N ASP A 56 16.64 0.29 -12.18
CA ASP A 56 17.47 0.69 -13.33
C ASP A 56 17.76 2.21 -13.35
N ARG A 57 16.91 2.99 -12.66
CA ARG A 57 17.05 4.47 -12.54
C ARG A 57 17.53 4.94 -11.18
N GLU A 58 17.83 4.00 -10.28
CA GLU A 58 18.31 4.28 -8.91
C GLU A 58 17.37 5.22 -8.13
N MET A 59 16.05 5.11 -8.34
CA MET A 59 15.07 6.04 -7.77
C MET A 59 14.76 5.74 -6.29
N GLY A 60 14.96 4.52 -5.84
CA GLY A 60 14.62 4.05 -4.50
C GLY A 60 14.42 2.56 -4.45
N ARG A 61 13.42 2.13 -3.67
CA ARG A 61 13.09 0.71 -3.49
C ARG A 61 11.60 0.48 -3.60
N VAL A 62 11.22 -0.59 -4.32
CA VAL A 62 9.88 -1.15 -4.31
C VAL A 62 9.91 -2.38 -3.41
N LEU A 63 9.02 -2.42 -2.44
CA LEU A 63 8.93 -3.48 -1.43
C LEU A 63 7.51 -4.05 -1.44
N VAL A 64 7.36 -5.31 -1.03
CA VAL A 64 6.07 -6.03 -1.02
C VAL A 64 5.83 -6.68 0.33
N ALA A 65 4.55 -6.93 0.64
CA ALA A 65 4.15 -7.67 1.83
C ALA A 65 4.76 -9.11 1.85
N PRO A 66 5.02 -9.70 3.04
CA PRO A 66 4.77 -9.10 4.36
C PRO A 66 5.89 -8.13 4.78
N LEU A 67 5.53 -6.90 5.08
CA LEU A 67 6.45 -5.89 5.61
C LEU A 67 5.65 -4.82 6.36
N ASP A 68 5.93 -4.66 7.64
CA ASP A 68 5.27 -3.66 8.48
C ASP A 68 5.65 -2.23 8.08
N VAL A 69 4.67 -1.37 8.01
CA VAL A 69 4.83 0.07 7.88
C VAL A 69 4.27 0.73 9.13
N VAL A 70 5.14 1.28 9.95
CA VAL A 70 4.81 1.98 11.18
C VAL A 70 4.58 3.45 10.86
N LEU A 71 3.35 3.83 10.61
CA LEU A 71 2.96 5.21 10.28
C LEU A 71 2.88 6.08 11.54
N SER A 72 2.38 5.52 12.63
CA SER A 72 2.31 6.15 13.95
C SER A 72 2.30 5.07 15.03
N ARG A 73 2.28 5.51 16.31
CA ARG A 73 2.13 4.58 17.45
C ARG A 73 0.85 3.75 17.39
N PHE A 74 -0.19 4.24 16.72
CA PHE A 74 -1.52 3.64 16.62
C PHE A 74 -1.89 3.17 15.22
N ASP A 75 -0.94 3.25 14.29
CA ASP A 75 -1.15 2.92 12.87
C ASP A 75 0.01 2.08 12.35
N ILE A 76 -0.19 0.79 12.29
CA ILE A 76 0.75 -0.19 11.75
C ILE A 76 0.02 -0.99 10.68
N VAL A 77 0.53 -0.98 9.46
CA VAL A 77 -0.11 -1.62 8.30
C VAL A 77 0.89 -2.43 7.48
N GLU A 78 0.38 -3.39 6.72
CA GLU A 78 1.15 -4.18 5.77
C GLU A 78 0.59 -3.97 4.35
N PRO A 79 0.92 -2.87 3.66
CA PRO A 79 0.45 -2.66 2.29
C PRO A 79 1.00 -3.72 1.34
N ASP A 80 0.21 -4.08 0.33
CA ASP A 80 0.58 -5.12 -0.62
C ASP A 80 1.85 -4.80 -1.39
N LEU A 81 2.03 -3.53 -1.78
CA LEU A 81 3.25 -3.02 -2.39
C LEU A 81 3.45 -1.55 -1.99
N LEU A 82 4.71 -1.16 -1.83
CA LEU A 82 5.07 0.21 -1.52
C LEU A 82 6.35 0.65 -2.24
N PHE A 83 6.50 1.96 -2.41
CA PHE A 83 7.73 2.56 -2.91
C PHE A 83 8.25 3.59 -1.91
N VAL A 84 9.55 3.51 -1.65
CA VAL A 84 10.30 4.50 -0.85
C VAL A 84 11.40 5.08 -1.74
N SER A 85 11.38 6.39 -1.93
CA SER A 85 12.37 7.12 -2.74
C SER A 85 13.77 7.06 -2.12
N LYS A 86 14.79 7.24 -2.95
CA LYS A 86 16.20 7.24 -2.51
C LYS A 86 16.46 8.28 -1.42
N SER A 87 15.84 9.45 -1.51
CA SER A 87 15.95 10.51 -0.51
C SER A 87 15.37 10.15 0.86
N ARG A 88 14.48 9.17 0.92
CA ARG A 88 13.81 8.70 2.13
C ARG A 88 14.27 7.30 2.55
N SER A 89 15.32 6.78 1.96
CA SER A 89 15.81 5.42 2.19
C SER A 89 16.12 5.10 3.65
N SER A 90 16.41 6.10 4.48
CA SER A 90 16.63 5.93 5.93
C SER A 90 15.38 5.50 6.72
N THR A 91 14.19 5.63 6.13
CA THR A 91 12.95 5.13 6.75
C THR A 91 12.81 3.61 6.67
N VAL A 92 13.54 2.96 5.74
CA VAL A 92 13.56 1.50 5.61
C VAL A 92 14.61 0.96 6.59
N THR A 93 14.14 0.33 7.65
CA THR A 93 14.97 -0.31 8.67
C THR A 93 15.22 -1.79 8.34
N GLU A 94 15.87 -2.53 9.21
CA GLU A 94 16.07 -3.97 9.06
C GLU A 94 14.74 -4.76 9.16
N THR A 95 13.79 -4.29 9.96
CA THR A 95 12.57 -5.04 10.30
C THR A 95 11.29 -4.42 9.77
N ASN A 96 11.26 -3.13 9.43
CA ASN A 96 10.04 -2.41 9.04
C ASN A 96 10.35 -1.12 8.26
N VAL A 97 9.30 -0.43 7.84
CA VAL A 97 9.39 0.94 7.33
C VAL A 97 8.81 1.89 8.38
N GLN A 98 9.59 2.89 8.78
CA GLN A 98 9.18 3.90 9.77
C GLN A 98 8.79 5.21 9.09
N GLY A 99 7.51 5.50 9.10
CA GLY A 99 6.90 6.65 8.42
C GLY A 99 6.27 6.29 7.08
N ALA A 100 5.69 7.28 6.41
CA ALA A 100 4.92 7.08 5.20
C ALA A 100 5.81 6.77 3.99
N PRO A 101 5.53 5.73 3.19
CA PRO A 101 6.09 5.54 1.86
C PRO A 101 5.68 6.68 0.90
N ASP A 102 6.37 6.81 -0.22
CA ASP A 102 5.99 7.77 -1.27
C ASP A 102 4.77 7.25 -2.07
N LEU A 103 4.73 5.95 -2.35
CA LEU A 103 3.59 5.26 -2.95
C LEU A 103 3.17 4.09 -2.07
N VAL A 104 1.87 3.89 -1.94
CA VAL A 104 1.26 2.66 -1.42
C VAL A 104 0.31 2.11 -2.47
N VAL A 105 0.31 0.79 -2.65
CA VAL A 105 -0.61 0.06 -3.51
C VAL A 105 -1.31 -1.02 -2.71
N GLU A 106 -2.63 -1.06 -2.81
CA GLU A 106 -3.46 -2.15 -2.31
C GLU A 106 -4.16 -2.83 -3.48
N VAL A 107 -4.11 -4.14 -3.52
CA VAL A 107 -4.83 -4.96 -4.50
C VAL A 107 -6.08 -5.49 -3.83
N LEU A 108 -7.24 -5.15 -4.38
CA LEU A 108 -8.52 -5.44 -3.74
C LEU A 108 -8.75 -6.95 -3.57
N ALA A 109 -9.15 -7.31 -2.36
CA ALA A 109 -9.84 -8.55 -2.07
C ALA A 109 -11.32 -8.27 -1.79
N ARG A 110 -12.22 -9.20 -2.15
CA ARG A 110 -13.68 -9.00 -1.98
C ARG A 110 -14.08 -8.67 -0.54
N THR A 111 -13.31 -9.14 0.43
CA THR A 111 -13.61 -9.01 1.86
C THR A 111 -13.07 -7.71 2.48
N THR A 112 -12.09 -7.06 1.88
CA THR A 112 -11.39 -5.88 2.43
C THR A 112 -11.56 -4.62 1.58
N ALA A 113 -12.18 -4.72 0.42
CA ALA A 113 -12.30 -3.63 -0.55
C ALA A 113 -12.88 -2.32 0.02
N GLU A 114 -13.82 -2.41 0.97
CA GLU A 114 -14.39 -1.23 1.63
C GLU A 114 -13.37 -0.56 2.57
N ILE A 115 -12.59 -1.36 3.30
CA ILE A 115 -11.54 -0.85 4.20
C ILE A 115 -10.48 -0.11 3.39
N ASP A 116 -10.07 -0.66 2.24
CA ASP A 116 -9.07 -0.06 1.37
C ASP A 116 -9.56 1.29 0.78
N ARG A 117 -10.85 1.35 0.39
CA ARG A 117 -11.45 2.56 -0.19
C ARG A 117 -11.87 3.63 0.83
N THR A 118 -11.92 3.30 2.11
CA THR A 118 -12.40 4.24 3.15
C THR A 118 -11.38 4.45 4.24
N THR A 119 -11.12 3.44 5.07
CA THR A 119 -10.26 3.55 6.25
C THR A 119 -8.81 3.76 5.86
N LYS A 120 -8.26 2.94 4.96
CA LYS A 120 -6.87 3.06 4.49
C LYS A 120 -6.66 4.31 3.63
N LEU A 121 -7.63 4.72 2.83
CA LEU A 121 -7.56 5.98 2.08
C LEU A 121 -7.33 7.18 3.01
N LYS A 122 -8.10 7.27 4.09
CA LYS A 122 -7.95 8.34 5.11
C LYS A 122 -6.63 8.21 5.87
N LEU A 123 -6.26 6.96 6.22
CA LEU A 123 -5.03 6.65 6.93
C LEU A 123 -3.80 7.13 6.16
N TYR A 124 -3.66 6.73 4.90
CA TYR A 124 -2.51 7.09 4.07
C TYR A 124 -2.47 8.59 3.76
N ALA A 125 -3.66 9.21 3.54
CA ALA A 125 -3.75 10.65 3.34
C ALA A 125 -3.22 11.46 4.53
N ARG A 126 -3.66 11.14 5.75
CA ARG A 126 -3.25 11.87 6.97
C ARG A 126 -1.79 11.66 7.34
N ASN A 127 -1.22 10.49 7.03
CA ASN A 127 0.15 10.15 7.38
C ASN A 127 1.19 10.58 6.34
N GLY A 128 0.78 11.15 5.20
CA GLY A 128 1.70 11.80 4.28
C GLY A 128 2.20 10.96 3.12
N VAL A 129 1.53 9.86 2.79
CA VAL A 129 1.74 9.12 1.54
C VAL A 129 1.47 10.07 0.36
N GLN A 130 2.30 10.02 -0.69
CA GLN A 130 2.18 10.94 -1.84
C GLN A 130 1.17 10.45 -2.86
N GLU A 131 1.18 9.15 -3.17
CA GLU A 131 0.19 8.50 -4.02
C GLU A 131 -0.33 7.22 -3.38
N TYR A 132 -1.60 6.93 -3.63
CA TYR A 132 -2.25 5.69 -3.23
C TYR A 132 -2.98 5.11 -4.44
N TRP A 133 -2.65 3.86 -4.77
CA TRP A 133 -3.28 3.12 -5.86
C TRP A 133 -4.09 1.97 -5.30
N ILE A 134 -5.35 1.88 -5.72
CA ILE A 134 -6.23 0.75 -5.42
C ILE A 134 -6.45 0.00 -6.73
N ILE A 135 -6.02 -1.24 -6.83
CA ILE A 135 -6.11 -2.07 -8.03
C ILE A 135 -7.18 -3.13 -7.83
N ASP A 136 -8.17 -3.18 -8.72
CA ASP A 136 -9.16 -4.27 -8.75
C ASP A 136 -8.72 -5.31 -9.79
N PRO A 137 -8.35 -6.54 -9.36
CA PRO A 137 -7.91 -7.58 -10.29
C PRO A 137 -9.07 -8.30 -11.00
N TYR A 138 -10.29 -8.20 -10.49
CA TYR A 138 -11.45 -8.95 -11.00
C TYR A 138 -12.16 -8.25 -12.16
N GLY A 139 -12.06 -6.94 -12.22
CA GLY A 139 -12.46 -6.14 -13.37
C GLY A 139 -11.36 -5.15 -13.63
N PRO A 140 -10.26 -5.53 -14.34
CA PRO A 140 -9.01 -4.81 -14.34
C PRO A 140 -9.20 -3.30 -14.38
N SER A 141 -9.02 -2.67 -13.22
CA SER A 141 -9.19 -1.23 -13.02
C SER A 141 -8.29 -0.74 -11.91
N ALA A 142 -8.00 0.55 -11.89
CA ALA A 142 -7.25 1.16 -10.81
C ALA A 142 -7.79 2.55 -10.47
N GLU A 143 -7.89 2.81 -9.18
CA GLU A 143 -8.21 4.11 -8.62
C GLU A 143 -6.91 4.76 -8.16
N ILE A 144 -6.57 5.92 -8.69
CA ILE A 144 -5.35 6.65 -8.38
C ILE A 144 -5.70 7.87 -7.56
N TYR A 145 -5.17 7.93 -6.35
CA TYR A 145 -5.29 9.06 -5.44
C TYR A 145 -3.92 9.73 -5.26
N ARG A 146 -3.90 11.05 -5.28
CA ARG A 146 -2.67 11.84 -5.10
C ARG A 146 -2.86 12.85 -4.01
N ARG A 147 -1.79 13.04 -3.21
CA ARG A 147 -1.77 14.03 -2.14
C ARG A 147 -1.86 15.44 -2.69
N GLN A 148 -2.80 16.21 -2.13
CA GLN A 148 -2.97 17.65 -2.31
C GLN A 148 -2.94 18.35 -0.94
N GLU A 149 -3.09 19.65 -0.91
CA GLU A 149 -3.03 20.43 0.34
C GLU A 149 -4.05 19.97 1.41
N ARG A 150 -5.21 19.47 0.99
CA ARG A 150 -6.32 19.05 1.88
C ARG A 150 -6.45 17.54 2.06
N GLY A 151 -5.49 16.75 1.60
CA GLY A 151 -5.52 15.28 1.68
C GLY A 151 -5.40 14.62 0.31
N PHE A 152 -5.94 13.41 0.17
CA PHE A 152 -5.99 12.74 -1.12
C PHE A 152 -7.14 13.24 -1.98
N GLU A 153 -6.82 13.51 -3.24
CA GLU A 153 -7.83 13.74 -4.29
C GLU A 153 -7.77 12.60 -5.31
N PRO A 154 -8.93 12.13 -5.79
CA PRO A 154 -8.96 11.18 -6.89
C PRO A 154 -8.45 11.86 -8.16
N VAL A 155 -7.38 11.31 -8.73
CA VAL A 155 -6.77 11.87 -9.94
C VAL A 155 -7.34 11.21 -11.17
N LYS A 156 -7.51 9.88 -11.11
CA LYS A 156 -7.93 9.08 -12.26
C LYS A 156 -8.49 7.73 -11.80
N THR A 157 -9.54 7.30 -12.49
CA THR A 157 -9.97 5.90 -12.50
C THR A 157 -9.62 5.33 -13.86
N LEU A 158 -8.81 4.27 -13.84
CA LEU A 158 -8.33 3.57 -15.01
C LEU A 158 -9.18 2.31 -15.25
N GLY A 159 -9.49 2.03 -16.51
CA GLY A 159 -10.08 0.77 -16.94
C GLY A 159 -9.07 -0.17 -17.59
N ALA A 160 -9.49 -1.36 -17.98
CA ALA A 160 -8.64 -2.43 -18.51
C ALA A 160 -7.74 -2.00 -19.69
N ARG A 161 -8.17 -1.04 -20.50
CA ARG A 161 -7.41 -0.55 -21.66
C ARG A 161 -6.44 0.59 -21.35
N ASP A 162 -6.46 1.06 -20.13
CA ASP A 162 -5.60 2.16 -19.68
C ASP A 162 -4.27 1.62 -19.13
N SER A 163 -3.31 2.53 -18.96
CA SER A 163 -2.01 2.22 -18.35
C SER A 163 -1.80 3.01 -17.06
N LEU A 164 -1.15 2.35 -16.09
CA LEU A 164 -0.64 3.00 -14.89
C LEU A 164 0.51 3.94 -15.25
N THR A 165 0.38 5.18 -14.85
CA THR A 165 1.40 6.22 -14.97
C THR A 165 1.43 7.06 -13.72
N SER A 166 2.59 7.63 -13.36
CA SER A 166 2.70 8.50 -12.19
C SER A 166 3.81 9.53 -12.37
N PRO A 167 3.63 10.75 -11.87
CA PRO A 167 4.72 11.72 -11.77
C PRO A 167 5.86 11.29 -10.85
N LEU A 168 5.62 10.35 -9.92
CA LEU A 168 6.69 9.75 -9.12
C LEU A 168 7.67 8.96 -9.99
N PHE A 169 7.20 8.45 -11.14
CA PHE A 169 7.97 7.61 -12.07
C PHE A 169 7.90 8.16 -13.50
N PRO A 170 8.60 9.28 -13.80
CA PRO A 170 8.56 9.88 -15.12
C PRO A 170 8.98 8.90 -16.22
N GLY A 171 8.09 8.68 -17.20
CA GLY A 171 8.30 7.72 -18.29
C GLY A 171 7.89 6.27 -17.99
N PHE A 172 7.41 5.97 -16.79
CA PHE A 172 6.80 4.67 -16.50
C PHE A 172 5.38 4.60 -17.10
N SER A 173 5.09 3.49 -17.75
CA SER A 173 3.75 3.17 -18.27
C SER A 173 3.57 1.66 -18.28
N LEU A 174 2.56 1.17 -17.59
CA LEU A 174 2.24 -0.25 -17.48
C LEU A 174 0.76 -0.47 -17.79
N PRO A 175 0.42 -1.18 -18.89
CA PRO A 175 -0.97 -1.54 -19.20
C PRO A 175 -1.59 -2.33 -18.05
N LEU A 176 -2.84 -2.01 -17.68
CA LEU A 176 -3.51 -2.72 -16.58
C LEU A 176 -3.75 -4.20 -16.87
N MET A 177 -3.91 -4.56 -18.14
CA MET A 177 -4.08 -5.98 -18.54
C MET A 177 -2.83 -6.80 -18.26
N ASP A 178 -1.64 -6.23 -18.36
CA ASP A 178 -0.37 -6.94 -18.09
C ASP A 178 -0.22 -7.33 -16.60
N LEU A 179 -1.04 -6.73 -15.72
CA LEU A 179 -1.05 -7.09 -14.30
C LEU A 179 -1.78 -8.41 -14.01
N VAL A 180 -2.75 -8.80 -14.85
CA VAL A 180 -3.63 -9.96 -14.60
C VAL A 180 -3.31 -11.17 -15.49
N GLU A 181 -2.39 -10.99 -16.44
CA GLU A 181 -1.85 -12.05 -17.28
C GLU A 181 -0.60 -12.65 -16.61
#